data_56613cdb4308b1fc5568405eec4b6775
#
_entry.id   56613cdb4308b1fc5568405eec4b6775
#
_cell.length_a   1.000
_cell.length_b   1.000
_cell.length_c   1.000
_cell.angle_alpha   90.00
_cell.angle_beta   90.00
_cell.angle_gamma   90.00
#
_symmetry.space_group_name_H-M   'P 1'
#
loop_
_entity.id
_entity.type
_entity.pdbx_description
1 polymer ?
#
loop_
_entity_poly.entity_id
_entity_poly.type
_entity_poly.pdbx_seq_one_letter_code
_entity_poly.pdbx_strand_id
1 'polypeptide(L)'
;MNTLEDLKKALKAHEAQAFQLNYTIADDPELSGEEYHACRHYVDLCRSLGMEVEEQFTGQPTAFRAIAHRADKPVFKMALLAEYDALPGVGHGCGHSANGAMSFLAAAALKDLKDLPVDVDLIGTPDEELRGGKVIMCDQGVLKDY
;
A
#
# COMPACT_ATOMS: atom_id res chain seq x y z
N MET A 1 13.79 5.16 21.42
CA MET A 1 13.02 3.89 21.23
C MET A 1 11.55 4.26 21.12
N ASN A 2 10.87 3.86 20.03
CA ASN A 2 9.45 4.14 19.85
C ASN A 2 8.61 3.32 20.84
N THR A 3 7.52 3.91 21.32
CA THR A 3 6.57 3.29 22.23
C THR A 3 5.27 2.94 21.52
N LEU A 4 4.40 2.16 22.16
CA LEU A 4 3.05 1.89 21.65
C LEU A 4 2.24 3.19 21.52
N GLU A 5 2.45 4.15 22.40
CA GLU A 5 1.76 5.46 22.34
C GLU A 5 2.24 6.30 21.15
N ASP A 6 3.53 6.24 20.78
CA ASP A 6 4.04 6.90 19.58
C ASP A 6 3.38 6.31 18.32
N LEU A 7 3.25 4.97 18.24
CA LEU A 7 2.56 4.31 17.15
C LEU A 7 1.08 4.70 17.07
N LYS A 8 0.36 4.69 18.19
CA LYS A 8 -1.05 5.12 18.24
C LYS A 8 -1.22 6.56 17.77
N LYS A 9 -0.33 7.45 18.17
CA LYS A 9 -0.33 8.86 17.77
C LYS A 9 -0.09 8.98 16.26
N ALA A 10 0.86 8.23 15.70
CA ALA A 10 1.15 8.21 14.28
C ALA A 10 -0.04 7.66 13.48
N LEU A 11 -0.66 6.56 13.91
CA LEU A 11 -1.89 6.04 13.30
C LEU A 11 -3.00 7.09 13.28
N LYS A 12 -3.23 7.75 14.41
CA LYS A 12 -4.28 8.78 14.53
C LYS A 12 -4.03 9.98 13.62
N ALA A 13 -2.78 10.32 13.35
CA ALA A 13 -2.41 11.43 12.46
C ALA A 13 -2.82 11.17 11.00
N HIS A 14 -2.84 9.91 10.54
CA HIS A 14 -3.15 9.52 9.16
C HIS A 14 -4.53 8.87 8.98
N GLU A 15 -5.27 8.65 10.08
CA GLU A 15 -6.56 7.97 10.06
C GLU A 15 -7.57 8.60 9.07
N ALA A 16 -7.68 9.92 9.07
CA ALA A 16 -8.61 10.62 8.18
C ALA A 16 -8.26 10.42 6.70
N GLN A 17 -6.96 10.40 6.35
CA GLN A 17 -6.49 10.15 4.99
C GLN A 17 -6.79 8.72 4.56
N ALA A 18 -6.59 7.73 5.44
CA ALA A 18 -6.89 6.34 5.15
C ALA A 18 -8.40 6.11 4.94
N PHE A 19 -9.26 6.70 5.77
CA PHE A 19 -10.70 6.64 5.57
C PHE A 19 -11.12 7.29 4.25
N GLN A 20 -10.60 8.47 3.93
CA GLN A 20 -10.89 9.14 2.67
C GLN A 20 -10.46 8.31 1.48
N LEU A 21 -9.26 7.70 1.53
CA LEU A 21 -8.77 6.80 0.49
C LEU A 21 -9.70 5.60 0.28
N ASN A 22 -10.11 4.94 1.38
CA ASN A 22 -11.07 3.83 1.32
C ASN A 22 -12.39 4.26 0.64
N TYR A 23 -12.98 5.39 1.04
CA TYR A 23 -14.24 5.86 0.44
C TYR A 23 -14.07 6.22 -1.03
N THR A 24 -12.98 6.91 -1.38
CA THR A 24 -12.72 7.31 -2.77
C THR A 24 -12.60 6.08 -3.69
N ILE A 25 -11.90 5.04 -3.25
CA ILE A 25 -11.75 3.79 -4.03
C ILE A 25 -13.07 3.00 -4.04
N ALA A 26 -13.79 2.94 -2.93
CA ALA A 26 -15.07 2.23 -2.85
C ALA A 26 -16.16 2.85 -3.74
N ASP A 27 -16.14 4.19 -3.89
CA ASP A 27 -17.10 4.93 -4.70
C ASP A 27 -16.78 4.90 -6.22
N ASP A 28 -15.55 4.54 -6.60
CA ASP A 28 -15.07 4.41 -7.98
C ASP A 28 -14.45 3.02 -8.20
N PRO A 29 -15.27 1.95 -8.21
CA PRO A 29 -14.77 0.58 -8.27
C PRO A 29 -14.24 0.24 -9.66
N GLU A 30 -12.94 -0.05 -9.75
CA GLU A 30 -12.25 -0.49 -10.96
C GLU A 30 -11.99 -2.00 -10.90
N LEU A 31 -12.14 -2.67 -12.05
CA LEU A 31 -11.96 -4.12 -12.13
C LEU A 31 -10.49 -4.52 -12.15
N SER A 32 -10.23 -5.79 -11.85
CA SER A 32 -8.91 -6.41 -11.86
C SER A 32 -8.11 -6.10 -13.14
N GLY A 33 -6.94 -5.52 -13.00
CA GLY A 33 -6.04 -5.12 -14.08
C GLY A 33 -6.38 -3.76 -14.72
N GLU A 34 -7.43 -3.07 -14.27
CA GLU A 34 -7.87 -1.76 -14.77
C GLU A 34 -7.92 -0.69 -13.66
N GLU A 35 -7.24 -0.90 -12.53
CA GLU A 35 -7.28 -0.08 -11.30
C GLU A 35 -6.42 1.19 -11.43
N TYR A 36 -6.59 1.95 -12.50
CA TYR A 36 -5.75 3.12 -12.80
C TYR A 36 -5.99 4.30 -11.83
N HIS A 37 -7.25 4.57 -11.49
CA HIS A 37 -7.60 5.67 -10.58
C HIS A 37 -7.19 5.31 -9.15
N ALA A 38 -7.49 4.09 -8.69
CA ALA A 38 -7.09 3.60 -7.39
C ALA A 38 -5.57 3.67 -7.21
N CYS A 39 -4.79 3.14 -8.16
CA CYS A 39 -3.34 3.23 -8.16
C CYS A 39 -2.86 4.69 -8.09
N ARG A 40 -3.44 5.59 -8.88
CA ARG A 40 -3.12 7.02 -8.89
C ARG A 40 -3.36 7.65 -7.52
N HIS A 41 -4.48 7.36 -6.87
CA HIS A 41 -4.78 7.87 -5.53
C HIS A 41 -3.73 7.45 -4.50
N TYR A 42 -3.29 6.18 -4.52
CA TYR A 42 -2.20 5.71 -3.66
C TYR A 42 -0.88 6.44 -3.94
N VAL A 43 -0.48 6.51 -5.22
CA VAL A 43 0.77 7.14 -5.64
C VAL A 43 0.82 8.61 -5.20
N ASP A 44 -0.24 9.37 -5.48
CA ASP A 44 -0.31 10.80 -5.16
C ASP A 44 -0.30 11.01 -3.64
N LEU A 45 -1.03 10.19 -2.89
CA LEU A 45 -1.09 10.27 -1.44
C LEU A 45 0.27 9.91 -0.80
N CYS A 46 0.93 8.84 -1.25
CA CYS A 46 2.28 8.47 -0.79
C CYS A 46 3.30 9.57 -1.08
N ARG A 47 3.28 10.16 -2.28
CA ARG A 47 4.14 11.29 -2.65
C ARG A 47 3.87 12.53 -1.80
N SER A 48 2.61 12.82 -1.49
CA SER A 48 2.25 13.96 -0.62
C SER A 48 2.82 13.83 0.79
N LEU A 49 3.03 12.61 1.25
CA LEU A 49 3.70 12.30 2.51
C LEU A 49 5.24 12.25 2.38
N GLY A 50 5.81 12.51 1.19
CA GLY A 50 7.24 12.49 0.94
C GLY A 50 7.85 11.10 0.80
N MET A 51 7.05 10.08 0.47
CA MET A 51 7.56 8.77 0.12
C MET A 51 8.11 8.80 -1.32
N GLU A 52 9.21 8.10 -1.57
CA GLU A 52 9.66 7.78 -2.92
C GLU A 52 8.75 6.69 -3.49
N VAL A 53 8.24 6.90 -4.71
CA VAL A 53 7.28 5.98 -5.33
C VAL A 53 7.75 5.56 -6.72
N GLU A 54 7.87 4.26 -6.91
CA GLU A 54 8.08 3.60 -8.20
C GLU A 54 6.72 3.15 -8.74
N GLU A 55 6.32 3.71 -9.88
CA GLU A 55 5.12 3.32 -10.61
C GLU A 55 5.41 2.16 -11.57
N GLN A 56 4.36 1.46 -12.00
CA GLN A 56 4.45 0.28 -12.88
C GLN A 56 5.40 -0.80 -12.33
N PHE A 57 5.38 -0.95 -11.02
CA PHE A 57 6.25 -1.88 -10.32
C PHE A 57 6.09 -3.30 -10.88
N THR A 58 7.22 -3.98 -11.12
CA THR A 58 7.26 -5.29 -11.78
C THR A 58 6.67 -5.34 -13.19
N GLY A 59 6.57 -4.17 -13.87
CA GLY A 59 6.01 -4.06 -15.21
C GLY A 59 4.48 -4.15 -15.27
N GLN A 60 3.80 -4.13 -14.13
CA GLN A 60 2.34 -4.12 -14.06
C GLN A 60 1.83 -2.67 -14.06
N PRO A 61 0.95 -2.27 -15.01
CA PRO A 61 0.57 -0.86 -15.22
C PRO A 61 -0.03 -0.17 -14.00
N THR A 62 -0.73 -0.92 -13.16
CA THR A 62 -1.43 -0.41 -11.98
C THR A 62 -0.78 -0.81 -10.66
N ALA A 63 0.44 -1.40 -10.69
CA ALA A 63 1.23 -1.68 -9.50
C ALA A 63 2.15 -0.51 -9.14
N PHE A 64 2.45 -0.36 -7.85
CA PHE A 64 3.42 0.61 -7.36
C PHE A 64 4.21 0.05 -6.16
N ARG A 65 5.36 0.64 -5.88
CA ARG A 65 6.09 0.47 -4.62
C ARG A 65 6.40 1.84 -4.04
N ALA A 66 5.95 2.08 -2.80
CA ALA A 66 6.28 3.29 -2.06
C ALA A 66 7.21 2.95 -0.89
N ILE A 67 8.31 3.68 -0.76
CA ILE A 67 9.28 3.53 0.33
C ILE A 67 8.77 4.30 1.53
N ALA A 68 8.23 3.62 2.53
CA ALA A 68 7.74 4.24 3.75
C ALA A 68 8.89 4.51 4.75
N HIS A 69 9.80 3.55 4.92
CA HIS A 69 10.93 3.73 5.84
C HIS A 69 12.17 2.97 5.37
N ARG A 70 13.36 3.55 5.62
CA ARG A 70 14.64 2.90 5.46
C ARG A 70 15.46 3.07 6.71
N ALA A 71 15.93 1.97 7.26
CA ALA A 71 16.81 1.93 8.42
C ALA A 71 18.27 1.97 7.99
N ASP A 72 19.14 2.60 8.78
CA ASP A 72 20.59 2.57 8.53
C ASP A 72 21.14 1.13 8.54
N LYS A 73 20.61 0.29 9.42
CA LYS A 73 20.97 -1.13 9.55
C LYS A 73 19.70 -1.94 9.80
N PRO A 74 18.96 -2.30 8.75
CA PRO A 74 17.71 -3.03 8.92
C PRO A 74 17.97 -4.45 9.44
N VAL A 75 17.18 -4.89 10.42
CA VAL A 75 17.19 -6.29 10.91
C VAL A 75 16.33 -7.18 10.02
N PHE A 76 15.33 -6.62 9.35
CA PHE A 76 14.52 -7.26 8.30
C PHE A 76 13.85 -6.19 7.43
N LYS A 77 13.24 -6.63 6.33
CA LYS A 77 12.37 -5.82 5.49
C LYS A 77 10.93 -6.25 5.65
N MET A 78 10.00 -5.31 5.53
CA MET A 78 8.57 -5.54 5.62
C MET A 78 7.87 -4.99 4.37
N ALA A 79 7.08 -5.81 3.70
CA ALA A 79 6.15 -5.39 2.69
C ALA A 79 4.72 -5.32 3.27
N LEU A 80 4.10 -4.15 3.21
CA LEU A 80 2.68 -3.96 3.43
C LEU A 80 1.98 -4.00 2.08
N LEU A 81 1.09 -4.97 1.87
CA LEU A 81 0.44 -5.18 0.58
C LEU A 81 -0.90 -4.47 0.55
N ALA A 82 -1.14 -3.68 -0.51
CA ALA A 82 -2.39 -2.97 -0.74
C ALA A 82 -3.08 -3.54 -1.98
N GLU A 83 -4.25 -4.12 -1.80
CA GLU A 83 -5.17 -4.54 -2.85
C GLU A 83 -6.20 -3.44 -3.07
N TYR A 84 -6.71 -3.30 -4.30
CA TYR A 84 -7.68 -2.25 -4.62
C TYR A 84 -8.53 -2.55 -5.86
N ASP A 85 -8.52 -3.77 -6.38
CA ASP A 85 -9.42 -4.20 -7.43
C ASP A 85 -10.82 -4.54 -6.89
N ALA A 86 -11.84 -4.38 -7.73
CA ALA A 86 -13.24 -4.63 -7.43
C ALA A 86 -13.80 -5.80 -8.23
N LEU A 87 -14.90 -6.35 -7.74
CA LEU A 87 -15.62 -7.45 -8.39
C LEU A 87 -16.66 -6.94 -9.39
N PRO A 88 -16.83 -7.61 -10.56
CA PRO A 88 -17.86 -7.24 -11.52
C PRO A 88 -19.27 -7.26 -10.93
N GLY A 89 -19.98 -6.14 -11.00
CA GLY A 89 -21.36 -6.01 -10.54
C GLY A 89 -21.55 -5.99 -9.02
N VAL A 90 -20.47 -6.13 -8.25
CA VAL A 90 -20.48 -6.15 -6.77
C VAL A 90 -19.71 -4.97 -6.18
N GLY A 91 -18.76 -4.41 -6.94
CA GLY A 91 -17.85 -3.38 -6.43
C GLY A 91 -16.86 -3.97 -5.42
N HIS A 92 -16.54 -3.23 -4.36
CA HIS A 92 -15.58 -3.67 -3.34
C HIS A 92 -16.17 -4.63 -2.29
N GLY A 93 -17.02 -5.58 -2.72
CA GLY A 93 -17.60 -6.59 -1.84
C GLY A 93 -16.60 -7.56 -1.21
N CYS A 94 -15.40 -7.73 -1.80
CA CYS A 94 -14.27 -8.47 -1.23
C CYS A 94 -13.53 -7.68 -0.12
N GLY A 95 -13.73 -6.35 -0.03
CA GLY A 95 -13.12 -5.51 1.00
C GLY A 95 -11.73 -4.95 0.62
N HIS A 96 -11.32 -5.03 -0.64
CA HIS A 96 -9.99 -4.56 -1.08
C HIS A 96 -9.77 -3.07 -0.84
N SER A 97 -10.78 -2.21 -1.02
CA SER A 97 -10.66 -0.78 -0.70
C SER A 97 -10.24 -0.54 0.75
N ALA A 98 -10.82 -1.30 1.69
CA ALA A 98 -10.48 -1.22 3.11
C ALA A 98 -9.11 -1.86 3.42
N ASN A 99 -8.80 -3.02 2.83
CA ASN A 99 -7.53 -3.71 2.97
C ASN A 99 -6.36 -2.79 2.58
N GLY A 100 -6.43 -2.22 1.39
CA GLY A 100 -5.39 -1.33 0.90
C GLY A 100 -5.26 -0.05 1.75
N ALA A 101 -6.39 0.54 2.17
CA ALA A 101 -6.37 1.72 3.03
C ALA A 101 -5.75 1.44 4.41
N MET A 102 -5.97 0.24 4.99
CA MET A 102 -5.31 -0.18 6.23
C MET A 102 -3.80 -0.36 6.04
N SER A 103 -3.37 -0.94 4.92
CA SER A 103 -1.96 -1.08 4.57
C SER A 103 -1.30 0.29 4.39
N PHE A 104 -1.97 1.23 3.73
CA PHE A 104 -1.51 2.63 3.62
C PHE A 104 -1.39 3.27 5.01
N LEU A 105 -2.40 3.14 5.88
CA LEU A 105 -2.38 3.70 7.24
C LEU A 105 -1.18 3.18 8.04
N ALA A 106 -0.92 1.88 7.97
CA ALA A 106 0.22 1.27 8.63
C ALA A 106 1.56 1.82 8.09
N ALA A 107 1.71 1.93 6.76
CA ALA A 107 2.91 2.47 6.13
C ALA A 107 3.16 3.93 6.52
N ALA A 108 2.11 4.77 6.48
CA ALA A 108 2.19 6.18 6.85
C ALA A 108 2.57 6.38 8.32
N ALA A 109 1.98 5.58 9.21
CA ALA A 109 2.31 5.63 10.64
C ALA A 109 3.75 5.17 10.92
N LEU A 110 4.20 4.09 10.28
CA LEU A 110 5.57 3.59 10.45
C LEU A 110 6.61 4.58 9.90
N LYS A 111 6.29 5.29 8.81
CA LYS A 111 7.12 6.35 8.25
C LYS A 111 7.42 7.46 9.27
N ASP A 112 6.46 7.82 10.11
CA ASP A 112 6.59 8.89 11.09
C ASP A 112 7.38 8.49 12.34
N LEU A 113 7.60 7.18 12.55
CA LEU A 113 8.38 6.69 13.67
C LEU A 113 9.88 6.85 13.42
N LYS A 114 10.61 7.32 14.42
CA LYS A 114 12.06 7.48 14.37
C LYS A 114 12.76 6.18 14.77
N ASP A 115 13.95 5.97 14.22
CA ASP A 115 14.85 4.89 14.64
C ASP A 115 14.18 3.49 14.57
N LEU A 116 13.34 3.25 13.56
CA LEU A 116 12.85 1.91 13.29
C LEU A 116 13.99 1.06 12.70
N PRO A 117 14.27 -0.13 13.27
CA PRO A 117 15.34 -0.99 12.77
C PRO A 117 14.87 -1.89 11.62
N VAL A 118 13.93 -1.43 10.80
CA VAL A 118 13.34 -2.20 9.69
C VAL A 118 13.15 -1.31 8.47
N ASP A 119 13.31 -1.90 7.30
CA ASP A 119 12.85 -1.28 6.06
C ASP A 119 11.36 -1.57 5.89
N VAL A 120 10.60 -0.59 5.44
CA VAL A 120 9.15 -0.72 5.19
C VAL A 120 8.81 -0.21 3.81
N ASP A 121 8.21 -1.07 3.00
CA ASP A 121 7.62 -0.73 1.72
C ASP A 121 6.10 -0.94 1.74
N LEU A 122 5.36 -0.02 1.13
CA LEU A 122 3.97 -0.23 0.73
C LEU A 122 3.97 -0.66 -0.73
N ILE A 123 3.42 -1.83 -1.02
CA ILE A 123 3.36 -2.38 -2.38
C ILE A 123 1.91 -2.48 -2.80
N GLY A 124 1.54 -1.75 -3.86
CA GLY A 124 0.27 -1.90 -4.52
C GLY A 124 0.25 -3.16 -5.37
N THR A 125 -0.64 -4.09 -5.02
CA THR A 125 -0.75 -5.41 -5.64
C THR A 125 -2.09 -5.53 -6.37
N PRO A 126 -2.17 -5.07 -7.64
CA PRO A 126 -3.39 -5.08 -8.44
C PRO A 126 -3.80 -6.49 -8.86
N ASP A 127 -5.01 -6.60 -9.44
CA ASP A 127 -5.46 -7.76 -10.20
C ASP A 127 -5.47 -9.06 -9.35
N GLU A 128 -5.96 -8.95 -8.10
CA GLU A 128 -5.98 -10.09 -7.19
C GLU A 128 -7.04 -11.11 -7.60
N GLU A 129 -8.23 -10.64 -8.00
CA GLU A 129 -9.41 -11.46 -8.25
C GLU A 129 -9.39 -12.18 -9.62
N LEU A 130 -8.48 -11.84 -10.52
CA LEU A 130 -8.46 -12.42 -11.87
C LEU A 130 -7.16 -13.15 -12.20
N ARG A 131 -6.02 -12.44 -12.27
CA ARG A 131 -4.73 -13.03 -12.70
C ARG A 131 -3.73 -13.19 -11.56
N GLY A 132 -3.97 -12.55 -10.42
CA GLY A 132 -3.09 -12.59 -9.27
C GLY A 132 -1.81 -11.79 -9.48
N GLY A 133 -1.87 -10.45 -9.43
CA GLY A 133 -0.69 -9.60 -9.59
C GLY A 133 0.46 -9.93 -8.63
N LYS A 134 0.14 -10.41 -7.43
CA LYS A 134 1.13 -10.92 -6.45
C LYS A 134 1.89 -12.14 -6.95
N VAL A 135 1.26 -13.01 -7.75
CA VAL A 135 1.93 -14.18 -8.35
C VAL A 135 3.03 -13.72 -9.29
N ILE A 136 2.76 -12.72 -10.14
CA ILE A 136 3.76 -12.13 -11.04
C ILE A 136 4.94 -11.56 -10.23
N MET A 137 4.68 -10.88 -9.13
CA MET A 137 5.72 -10.34 -8.24
C MET A 137 6.56 -11.47 -7.59
N CYS A 138 5.91 -12.55 -7.17
CA CYS A 138 6.59 -13.73 -6.63
C CYS A 138 7.49 -14.42 -7.67
N ASP A 139 6.99 -14.61 -8.89
CA ASP A 139 7.75 -15.25 -9.98
C ASP A 139 8.99 -14.43 -10.37
N GLN A 140 8.90 -13.11 -10.30
CA GLN A 140 10.04 -12.19 -10.48
C GLN A 140 10.98 -12.13 -9.27
N GLY A 141 10.64 -12.81 -8.18
CA GLY A 141 11.47 -12.89 -6.98
C GLY A 141 11.44 -11.64 -6.09
N VAL A 142 10.55 -10.69 -6.37
CA VAL A 142 10.46 -9.41 -5.65
C VAL A 142 10.24 -9.59 -4.15
N LEU A 143 9.39 -10.56 -3.76
CA LEU A 143 9.02 -10.78 -2.36
C LEU A 143 10.02 -11.66 -1.58
N LYS A 144 11.11 -12.12 -2.21
CA LYS A 144 12.12 -12.95 -1.53
C LYS A 144 12.97 -12.20 -0.51
N ASP A 145 13.04 -10.87 -0.66
CA ASP A 145 13.88 -10.02 0.17
C ASP A 145 13.15 -9.48 1.42
N TYR A 146 11.84 -9.79 1.55
CA TYR A 146 10.99 -9.36 2.67
C TYR A 146 10.79 -10.44 3.71
#